data_ee98658568c21f3921c6b977540c56c6
#
_entry.id   ee98658568c21f3921c6b977540c56c6
#
_cell.length_a   1.000
_cell.length_b   1.000
_cell.length_c   1.000
_cell.angle_alpha   90.00
_cell.angle_beta   90.00
_cell.angle_gamma   90.00
#
_symmetry.space_group_name_H-M   'P 1'
#
loop_
_entity.id
_entity.type
_entity.pdbx_description
1 polymer ?
#
loop_
_entity_poly.entity_id
_entity_poly.type
_entity_poly.pdbx_seq_one_letter_code
_entity_poly.pdbx_strand_id
1 'polypeptide(L)'
;MKFRILSLSLSEGYKIGTLQEMNLSFSPIVSTGGKLTLEGNDGAEKYANMVYVDLSNNSQIQIKRKSWNLGFYCGDEFRVILNSSYATVAVASEKTDFAAVTLEDAQKAPNIAAGAMSEDFSADWIDDVEGDLTKTAFGMIAENAAENKVFFVASADNKTNTDGTENRSLWYKVKVTRNGEGYRVEYGKVGDTTPKTVEIAKNPIYNFVGLSLESGEKVDAQAEGKKWDIMWAYAAAVSQMASGPVTAFSQDVVTSNSVGGVETAVVMVDEQTTYDNFKVTDITSKADFEKKANVIGTTWRTPAMPGVTNAGVKTD
;
A
#
# COMPACT_ATOMS: atom_id res chain seq x y z
N MET A 1 3.04 20.94 -12.44
CA MET A 1 3.94 19.82 -12.83
C MET A 1 3.09 18.76 -13.51
N LYS A 2 3.34 18.48 -14.78
CA LYS A 2 2.66 17.40 -15.50
C LYS A 2 3.59 16.20 -15.49
N PHE A 3 3.07 15.02 -15.12
CA PHE A 3 3.84 13.78 -15.15
C PHE A 3 3.54 13.00 -16.42
N ARG A 4 4.55 12.47 -17.03
CA ARG A 4 4.43 11.40 -18.02
C ARG A 4 4.96 10.14 -17.39
N ILE A 5 4.08 9.17 -17.12
CA ILE A 5 4.47 7.86 -16.60
C ILE A 5 4.56 6.94 -17.80
N LEU A 6 5.75 6.37 -18.00
CA LEU A 6 5.97 5.31 -18.99
C LEU A 6 6.23 4.03 -18.19
N SER A 7 5.33 3.05 -18.28
CA SER A 7 5.59 1.72 -17.77
C SER A 7 6.21 0.86 -18.88
N LEU A 8 7.32 0.24 -18.57
CA LEU A 8 7.91 -0.80 -19.40
C LEU A 8 7.82 -2.11 -18.61
N SER A 9 6.83 -2.95 -18.92
CA SER A 9 6.76 -4.29 -18.35
C SER A 9 7.57 -5.25 -19.20
N LEU A 10 8.69 -5.76 -18.66
CA LEU A 10 9.39 -6.91 -19.21
C LEU A 10 8.80 -8.17 -18.56
N SER A 11 8.04 -8.95 -19.33
CA SER A 11 7.59 -10.26 -18.87
C SER A 11 8.77 -11.23 -18.82
N GLU A 12 9.16 -11.66 -17.64
CA GLU A 12 10.08 -12.79 -17.47
C GLU A 12 9.40 -14.09 -17.93
N GLY A 13 10.01 -14.78 -18.87
CA GLY A 13 9.53 -16.11 -19.28
C GLY A 13 10.06 -16.66 -20.59
N TYR A 14 11.25 -16.27 -21.04
CA TYR A 14 11.91 -16.98 -22.14
C TYR A 14 13.22 -17.62 -21.70
N LYS A 15 13.25 -18.96 -21.65
CA LYS A 15 14.49 -19.74 -21.65
C LYS A 15 15.20 -19.53 -22.99
N ILE A 16 16.40 -18.97 -22.95
CA ILE A 16 17.27 -18.80 -24.11
C ILE A 16 17.75 -20.17 -24.55
N GLY A 17 17.13 -20.69 -25.61
CA GLY A 17 17.73 -21.73 -26.43
C GLY A 17 18.30 -21.06 -27.68
N THR A 18 19.62 -21.12 -27.86
CA THR A 18 20.40 -20.71 -29.04
C THR A 18 20.10 -19.33 -29.64
N LEU A 19 21.12 -18.48 -29.60
CA LEU A 19 21.18 -17.17 -30.25
C LEU A 19 20.80 -17.26 -31.74
N GLN A 20 19.55 -16.96 -32.07
CA GLN A 20 19.19 -16.43 -33.37
C GLN A 20 19.07 -14.92 -33.19
N GLU A 21 19.79 -14.16 -34.01
CA GLU A 21 19.60 -12.70 -34.09
C GLU A 21 18.13 -12.45 -34.48
N MET A 22 17.31 -12.09 -33.49
CA MET A 22 15.98 -11.55 -33.74
C MET A 22 16.14 -10.05 -33.96
N ASN A 23 15.98 -9.61 -35.20
CA ASN A 23 15.74 -8.20 -35.50
C ASN A 23 14.36 -7.81 -34.95
N LEU A 24 14.32 -7.37 -33.72
CA LEU A 24 13.14 -6.75 -33.14
C LEU A 24 13.01 -5.34 -33.73
N SER A 25 12.19 -5.20 -34.75
CA SER A 25 11.74 -3.89 -35.18
C SER A 25 10.70 -3.39 -34.19
N PHE A 26 11.10 -2.51 -33.29
CA PHE A 26 10.15 -1.75 -32.48
C PHE A 26 9.47 -0.73 -33.39
N SER A 27 8.21 -0.91 -33.72
CA SER A 27 7.41 0.19 -34.20
C SER A 27 7.36 1.24 -33.08
N PRO A 28 7.64 2.52 -33.35
CA PRO A 28 7.52 3.54 -32.32
C PRO A 28 6.08 3.53 -31.84
N ILE A 29 5.89 3.26 -30.55
CA ILE A 29 4.58 3.44 -29.91
C ILE A 29 4.31 4.93 -29.97
N VAL A 30 3.46 5.35 -30.89
CA VAL A 30 2.91 6.71 -30.90
C VAL A 30 1.97 6.76 -29.72
N SER A 31 2.45 7.26 -28.58
CA SER A 31 1.60 7.55 -27.44
C SER A 31 0.61 8.62 -27.85
N THR A 32 -0.63 8.26 -28.06
CA THR A 32 -1.74 9.19 -28.35
C THR A 32 -2.21 9.90 -27.08
N GLY A 33 -1.41 10.03 -26.06
CA GLY A 33 -1.71 10.70 -24.79
C GLY A 33 -3.15 10.45 -24.33
N GLY A 34 -3.36 9.55 -23.38
CA GLY A 34 -4.67 9.27 -22.79
C GLY A 34 -4.98 10.24 -21.64
N LYS A 35 -6.27 10.49 -21.41
CA LYS A 35 -6.78 11.14 -20.20
C LYS A 35 -7.77 10.20 -19.54
N LEU A 36 -7.54 9.90 -18.26
CA LEU A 36 -8.43 9.09 -17.46
C LEU A 36 -8.86 9.89 -16.23
N THR A 37 -10.17 9.99 -16.00
CA THR A 37 -10.70 10.54 -14.75
C THR A 37 -10.83 9.40 -13.74
N LEU A 38 -10.16 9.52 -12.59
CA LEU A 38 -10.14 8.47 -11.59
C LEU A 38 -11.41 8.51 -10.72
N GLU A 39 -12.02 7.35 -10.53
CA GLU A 39 -13.29 7.18 -9.81
C GLU A 39 -13.06 6.87 -8.32
N GLY A 40 -12.48 7.82 -7.60
CA GLY A 40 -12.17 7.70 -6.17
C GLY A 40 -13.38 7.81 -5.24
N ASN A 41 -14.48 8.42 -5.71
CA ASN A 41 -15.72 8.58 -4.96
C ASN A 41 -16.74 7.50 -5.37
N ASP A 42 -17.70 7.21 -4.50
CA ASP A 42 -18.84 6.34 -4.81
C ASP A 42 -20.19 7.05 -4.74
N GLY A 43 -20.18 8.38 -4.65
CA GLY A 43 -21.35 9.22 -4.50
C GLY A 43 -21.80 9.42 -3.05
N ALA A 44 -21.39 8.55 -2.13
CA ALA A 44 -21.74 8.63 -0.71
C ALA A 44 -20.52 9.07 0.14
N GLU A 45 -19.34 8.58 -0.12
CA GLU A 45 -18.13 8.86 0.63
C GLU A 45 -17.02 9.37 -0.30
N LYS A 46 -16.35 10.46 0.11
CA LYS A 46 -15.12 10.92 -0.54
C LYS A 46 -14.00 9.90 -0.28
N TYR A 47 -13.17 9.64 -1.30
CA TYR A 47 -12.10 8.66 -1.20
C TYR A 47 -12.58 7.24 -0.81
N ALA A 48 -13.77 6.86 -1.27
CA ALA A 48 -14.34 5.54 -0.99
C ALA A 48 -13.52 4.41 -1.60
N ASN A 49 -12.81 4.69 -2.70
CA ASN A 49 -12.10 3.70 -3.49
C ASN A 49 -10.58 3.95 -3.49
N MET A 50 -9.83 2.86 -3.52
CA MET A 50 -8.49 2.79 -4.07
C MET A 50 -8.64 2.57 -5.58
N VAL A 51 -7.99 3.39 -6.39
CA VAL A 51 -8.11 3.32 -7.85
C VAL A 51 -6.81 2.83 -8.44
N TYR A 52 -6.84 1.63 -8.98
CA TYR A 52 -5.73 0.98 -9.66
C TYR A 52 -5.79 1.30 -11.15
N VAL A 53 -4.71 1.79 -11.73
CA VAL A 53 -4.65 2.26 -13.10
C VAL A 53 -3.67 1.41 -13.90
N ASP A 54 -4.14 0.86 -15.01
CA ASP A 54 -3.32 0.26 -16.07
C ASP A 54 -3.09 1.33 -17.14
N LEU A 55 -1.87 1.84 -17.18
CA LEU A 55 -1.48 2.91 -18.11
C LEU A 55 -1.41 2.42 -19.55
N SER A 56 -1.08 1.13 -19.74
CA SER A 56 -0.96 0.53 -21.07
C SER A 56 -2.32 0.39 -21.74
N ASN A 57 -3.36 0.05 -20.97
CA ASN A 57 -4.72 -0.14 -21.46
C ASN A 57 -5.62 1.07 -21.23
N ASN A 58 -5.11 2.15 -20.63
CA ASN A 58 -5.88 3.34 -20.23
C ASN A 58 -7.16 2.96 -19.48
N SER A 59 -7.04 2.07 -18.50
CA SER A 59 -8.15 1.52 -17.74
C SER A 59 -7.93 1.64 -16.23
N GLN A 60 -9.02 1.53 -15.47
CA GLN A 60 -8.96 1.57 -14.01
C GLN A 60 -9.83 0.50 -13.37
N ILE A 61 -9.43 0.06 -12.20
CA ILE A 61 -10.17 -0.85 -11.33
C ILE A 61 -10.30 -0.18 -9.97
N GLN A 62 -11.51 -0.16 -9.40
CA GLN A 62 -11.79 0.40 -8.08
C GLN A 62 -11.93 -0.73 -7.06
N ILE A 63 -11.27 -0.59 -5.92
CA ILE A 63 -11.44 -1.45 -4.76
C ILE A 63 -11.83 -0.58 -3.58
N LYS A 64 -12.88 -0.96 -2.86
CA LYS A 64 -13.32 -0.22 -1.67
C LYS A 64 -12.21 -0.19 -0.63
N ARG A 65 -11.78 1.02 -0.23
CA ARG A 65 -10.66 1.17 0.70
C ARG A 65 -10.88 0.56 2.07
N LYS A 66 -12.13 0.40 2.51
CA LYS A 66 -12.50 -0.19 3.81
C LYS A 66 -12.83 -1.69 3.72
N SER A 67 -12.66 -2.31 2.54
CA SER A 67 -13.08 -3.72 2.36
C SER A 67 -12.15 -4.74 3.01
N TRP A 68 -10.92 -4.36 3.39
CA TRP A 68 -9.94 -5.25 3.99
C TRP A 68 -9.06 -4.53 5.03
N ASN A 69 -8.40 -5.29 5.89
CA ASN A 69 -7.47 -4.77 6.91
C ASN A 69 -6.04 -5.27 6.67
N LEU A 70 -5.90 -6.55 6.31
CA LEU A 70 -4.61 -7.22 6.13
C LEU A 70 -4.49 -7.80 4.73
N GLY A 71 -3.31 -7.66 4.12
CA GLY A 71 -2.97 -8.26 2.84
C GLY A 71 -1.84 -9.28 2.99
N PHE A 72 -2.03 -10.48 2.46
CA PHE A 72 -1.10 -11.61 2.57
C PHE A 72 -0.34 -11.79 1.27
N TYR A 73 0.98 -11.66 1.33
CA TYR A 73 1.85 -11.71 0.17
C TYR A 73 1.81 -13.07 -0.52
N CYS A 74 1.65 -13.06 -1.85
CA CYS A 74 1.51 -14.26 -2.67
C CYS A 74 2.81 -14.71 -3.34
N GLY A 75 3.93 -14.00 -3.15
CA GLY A 75 5.25 -14.44 -3.60
C GLY A 75 5.92 -15.41 -2.64
N ASP A 76 7.23 -15.58 -2.78
CA ASP A 76 8.00 -16.64 -2.08
C ASP A 76 8.07 -16.45 -0.56
N GLU A 77 8.14 -15.20 -0.09
CA GLU A 77 8.22 -14.90 1.34
C GLU A 77 6.85 -14.91 2.03
N PHE A 78 6.87 -15.01 3.36
CA PHE A 78 5.69 -14.93 4.20
C PHE A 78 5.61 -13.56 4.87
N ARG A 79 4.92 -12.62 4.21
CA ARG A 79 4.77 -11.22 4.63
C ARG A 79 3.30 -10.85 4.72
N VAL A 80 2.99 -9.95 5.64
CA VAL A 80 1.66 -9.39 5.80
C VAL A 80 1.78 -7.88 5.73
N ILE A 81 0.92 -7.25 4.92
CA ILE A 81 0.80 -5.80 4.82
C ILE A 81 -0.49 -5.30 5.47
N LEU A 82 -0.45 -4.07 5.90
CA LEU A 82 -1.59 -3.33 6.44
C LEU A 82 -2.30 -2.55 5.33
N ASN A 83 -3.61 -2.40 5.44
CA ASN A 83 -4.33 -1.49 4.56
C ASN A 83 -4.10 -0.03 4.97
N SER A 84 -3.09 0.60 4.41
CA SER A 84 -2.80 2.02 4.65
C SER A 84 -3.94 2.93 4.22
N SER A 85 -4.74 2.54 3.21
CA SER A 85 -5.92 3.30 2.77
C SER A 85 -7.07 3.28 3.78
N TYR A 86 -7.11 2.27 4.65
CA TYR A 86 -8.03 2.21 5.78
C TYR A 86 -7.40 2.75 7.09
N ALA A 87 -6.24 3.38 6.99
CA ALA A 87 -5.43 3.82 8.13
C ALA A 87 -5.23 2.69 9.16
N THR A 88 -4.98 1.49 8.68
CA THR A 88 -4.72 0.33 9.52
C THR A 88 -3.32 0.42 10.09
N VAL A 89 -3.20 0.18 11.38
CA VAL A 89 -1.96 0.17 12.15
C VAL A 89 -1.89 -1.11 12.97
N ALA A 90 -0.68 -1.57 13.28
CA ALA A 90 -0.47 -2.77 14.07
C ALA A 90 0.70 -2.58 15.05
N VAL A 91 0.59 -3.18 16.23
CA VAL A 91 1.69 -3.25 17.20
C VAL A 91 1.75 -4.65 17.81
N ALA A 92 2.96 -5.20 17.91
CA ALA A 92 3.16 -6.50 18.53
C ALA A 92 2.86 -6.45 20.02
N SER A 93 2.13 -7.45 20.53
CA SER A 93 2.10 -7.74 21.96
C SER A 93 3.38 -8.49 22.35
N GLU A 94 3.62 -8.64 23.66
CA GLU A 94 4.75 -9.44 24.16
C GLU A 94 4.45 -10.96 24.15
N LYS A 95 3.23 -11.36 23.75
CA LYS A 95 2.73 -12.73 23.83
C LYS A 95 2.59 -13.38 22.47
N THR A 96 2.75 -14.70 22.45
CA THR A 96 2.59 -15.54 21.25
C THR A 96 1.34 -16.42 21.30
N ASP A 97 0.67 -16.51 22.46
CA ASP A 97 -0.59 -17.23 22.60
C ASP A 97 -1.76 -16.26 22.48
N PHE A 98 -2.66 -16.52 21.52
CA PHE A 98 -3.84 -15.70 21.26
C PHE A 98 -4.74 -15.57 22.51
N ALA A 99 -5.00 -16.67 23.22
CA ALA A 99 -5.89 -16.68 24.39
C ALA A 99 -5.31 -15.92 25.58
N ALA A 100 -3.97 -15.86 25.68
CA ALA A 100 -3.27 -15.17 26.74
C ALA A 100 -3.23 -13.65 26.59
N VAL A 101 -3.52 -13.10 25.39
CA VAL A 101 -3.58 -11.65 25.17
C VAL A 101 -4.94 -11.11 25.58
N THR A 102 -4.94 -10.13 26.47
CA THR A 102 -6.15 -9.57 27.12
C THR A 102 -6.35 -8.09 26.82
N LEU A 103 -7.48 -7.54 27.24
CA LEU A 103 -7.72 -6.09 27.17
C LEU A 103 -6.73 -5.31 28.05
N GLU A 104 -6.27 -5.90 29.18
CA GLU A 104 -5.25 -5.28 30.02
C GLU A 104 -3.91 -5.14 29.28
N ASP A 105 -3.54 -6.14 28.47
CA ASP A 105 -2.34 -6.04 27.62
C ASP A 105 -2.49 -4.92 26.57
N ALA A 106 -3.67 -4.81 25.96
CA ALA A 106 -3.95 -3.72 25.02
C ALA A 106 -3.91 -2.34 25.71
N GLN A 107 -4.35 -2.23 26.96
CA GLN A 107 -4.27 -0.98 27.73
C GLN A 107 -2.84 -0.55 28.04
N LYS A 108 -1.90 -1.49 28.08
CA LYS A 108 -0.46 -1.24 28.28
C LYS A 108 0.28 -1.00 26.96
N ALA A 109 -0.31 -1.37 25.82
CA ALA A 109 0.27 -1.16 24.51
C ALA A 109 0.37 0.35 24.19
N PRO A 110 1.22 0.75 23.25
CA PRO A 110 1.22 2.11 22.73
C PRO A 110 -0.16 2.52 22.20
N ASN A 111 -0.44 3.83 22.22
CA ASN A 111 -1.70 4.36 21.68
C ASN A 111 -1.70 4.39 20.15
N ILE A 112 -2.01 3.25 19.51
CA ILE A 112 -2.12 3.15 18.05
C ILE A 112 -3.35 3.89 17.48
N ALA A 113 -4.24 4.42 18.31
CA ALA A 113 -5.30 5.34 17.88
C ALA A 113 -4.79 6.77 17.68
N ALA A 114 -3.61 7.10 18.21
CA ALA A 114 -2.98 8.40 18.00
C ALA A 114 -2.86 8.69 16.49
N GLY A 115 -3.18 9.92 16.11
CA GLY A 115 -3.04 10.36 14.72
C GLY A 115 -1.56 10.39 14.30
N ALA A 116 -1.29 10.21 13.03
CA ALA A 116 0.06 10.22 12.45
C ALA A 116 0.86 11.51 12.68
N MET A 117 0.21 12.57 13.15
CA MET A 117 0.84 13.85 13.55
C MET A 117 1.09 13.93 15.05
N SER A 118 0.75 12.90 15.82
CA SER A 118 0.99 12.85 17.26
C SER A 118 2.44 12.45 17.55
N GLU A 119 3.00 13.02 18.62
CA GLU A 119 4.33 12.63 19.14
C GLU A 119 4.36 11.14 19.56
N ASP A 120 3.21 10.57 19.86
CA ASP A 120 3.08 9.15 20.24
C ASP A 120 3.08 8.20 19.01
N PHE A 121 3.00 8.71 17.79
CA PHE A 121 2.97 7.86 16.59
C PHE A 121 4.37 7.31 16.26
N SER A 122 4.45 5.99 16.05
CA SER A 122 5.66 5.34 15.55
C SER A 122 5.48 4.82 14.13
N ALA A 123 6.52 5.01 13.32
CA ALA A 123 6.57 4.42 11.97
C ALA A 123 6.58 2.88 11.99
N ASP A 124 7.00 2.26 13.08
CA ASP A 124 7.00 0.79 13.25
C ASP A 124 5.58 0.19 13.30
N TRP A 125 4.54 1.02 13.47
CA TRP A 125 3.14 0.55 13.50
C TRP A 125 2.50 0.46 12.12
N ILE A 126 3.21 0.87 11.09
CA ILE A 126 2.79 0.81 9.68
C ILE A 126 3.85 0.13 8.84
N ASP A 127 3.48 -0.25 7.62
CA ASP A 127 4.43 -0.77 6.66
C ASP A 127 5.28 0.36 6.06
N ASP A 128 6.46 0.02 5.57
CA ASP A 128 7.34 0.95 4.89
C ASP A 128 6.64 1.60 3.69
N VAL A 129 6.63 2.93 3.64
CA VAL A 129 5.96 3.69 2.59
C VAL A 129 6.65 3.59 1.22
N GLU A 130 7.90 3.16 1.16
CA GLU A 130 8.62 2.85 -0.07
C GLU A 130 8.22 1.48 -0.65
N GLY A 131 7.47 0.67 0.12
CA GLY A 131 7.02 -0.66 -0.29
C GLY A 131 8.02 -1.77 -0.06
N ASP A 132 9.01 -1.57 0.81
CA ASP A 132 9.97 -2.60 1.21
C ASP A 132 9.30 -3.65 2.10
N LEU A 133 9.00 -4.82 1.54
CA LEU A 133 8.33 -5.90 2.27
C LEU A 133 9.15 -6.46 3.43
N THR A 134 10.44 -6.17 3.52
CA THR A 134 11.26 -6.58 4.67
C THR A 134 10.97 -5.71 5.90
N LYS A 135 10.30 -4.57 5.73
CA LYS A 135 9.96 -3.58 6.76
C LYS A 135 8.45 -3.45 6.96
N THR A 136 7.69 -4.55 6.91
CA THR A 136 6.28 -4.54 7.27
C THR A 136 6.13 -4.54 8.80
N ALA A 137 5.04 -3.96 9.32
CA ALA A 137 4.75 -3.93 10.76
C ALA A 137 4.70 -5.33 11.39
N PHE A 138 4.24 -6.34 10.66
CA PHE A 138 4.26 -7.73 11.11
C PHE A 138 5.64 -8.40 11.01
N GLY A 139 6.55 -7.84 10.20
CA GLY A 139 7.82 -8.48 9.90
C GLY A 139 7.67 -9.78 9.09
N MET A 140 8.69 -10.62 9.14
CA MET A 140 8.66 -11.97 8.56
C MET A 140 7.82 -12.89 9.45
N ILE A 141 6.87 -13.62 8.87
CA ILE A 141 6.15 -14.67 9.59
C ILE A 141 7.11 -15.87 9.76
N ALA A 142 7.48 -16.13 11.00
CA ALA A 142 8.42 -17.19 11.34
C ALA A 142 7.87 -18.58 10.97
N GLU A 143 8.76 -19.51 10.61
CA GLU A 143 8.40 -20.88 10.31
C GLU A 143 7.90 -21.59 11.58
N ASN A 144 8.59 -21.38 12.70
CA ASN A 144 8.13 -21.84 13.99
C ASN A 144 6.96 -20.99 14.48
N ALA A 145 5.77 -21.55 14.51
CA ALA A 145 4.54 -20.87 14.92
C ALA A 145 4.59 -20.26 16.34
N ALA A 146 5.43 -20.83 17.23
CA ALA A 146 5.59 -20.33 18.58
C ALA A 146 6.37 -19.00 18.68
N GLU A 147 7.08 -18.62 17.62
CA GLU A 147 7.83 -17.35 17.56
C GLU A 147 6.98 -16.19 17.06
N ASN A 148 5.84 -16.47 16.41
CA ASN A 148 4.96 -15.44 15.88
C ASN A 148 4.15 -14.81 17.02
N LYS A 149 4.36 -13.53 17.24
CA LYS A 149 3.63 -12.74 18.25
C LYS A 149 2.17 -12.54 17.85
N VAL A 150 1.33 -12.23 18.83
CA VAL A 150 -0.01 -11.69 18.62
C VAL A 150 0.11 -10.19 18.46
N PHE A 151 -0.54 -9.62 17.46
CA PHE A 151 -0.55 -8.19 17.17
C PHE A 151 -1.88 -7.56 17.57
N PHE A 152 -1.85 -6.36 18.10
CA PHE A 152 -3.00 -5.48 18.14
C PHE A 152 -3.12 -4.76 16.81
N VAL A 153 -4.31 -4.76 16.22
CA VAL A 153 -4.60 -4.17 14.91
C VAL A 153 -5.80 -3.25 15.03
N ALA A 154 -5.66 -2.04 14.53
CA ALA A 154 -6.75 -1.07 14.48
C ALA A 154 -6.78 -0.36 13.12
N SER A 155 -7.98 -0.10 12.62
CA SER A 155 -8.24 0.68 11.39
C SER A 155 -9.04 1.94 11.74
N ALA A 156 -9.29 2.82 10.77
CA ALA A 156 -9.94 4.11 11.01
C ALA A 156 -11.23 4.01 11.84
N ASP A 157 -12.08 3.02 11.55
CA ASP A 157 -13.43 2.93 12.14
C ASP A 157 -13.48 2.08 13.43
N ASN A 158 -12.37 1.50 13.88
CA ASN A 158 -12.33 0.62 15.06
C ASN A 158 -11.23 0.96 16.07
N LYS A 159 -10.85 2.22 16.19
CA LYS A 159 -9.87 2.66 17.21
C LYS A 159 -10.49 3.52 18.30
N THR A 160 -11.57 4.23 17.98
CA THR A 160 -12.18 5.22 18.87
C THR A 160 -13.69 5.02 18.97
N ASN A 161 -14.27 5.52 20.03
CA ASN A 161 -15.70 5.69 20.14
C ASN A 161 -16.22 6.75 19.15
N THR A 162 -17.52 6.88 19.01
CA THR A 162 -18.16 7.87 18.14
C THR A 162 -17.88 9.33 18.54
N ASP A 163 -17.48 9.57 19.78
CA ASP A 163 -17.05 10.87 20.30
C ASP A 163 -15.56 11.16 20.08
N GLY A 164 -14.83 10.26 19.42
CA GLY A 164 -13.41 10.36 19.15
C GLY A 164 -12.48 9.90 20.28
N THR A 165 -13.02 9.50 21.43
CA THR A 165 -12.19 8.97 22.52
C THR A 165 -11.67 7.58 22.19
N GLU A 166 -10.43 7.29 22.61
CA GLU A 166 -9.80 5.97 22.39
C GLU A 166 -10.62 4.85 23.03
N ASN A 167 -10.81 3.77 22.28
CA ASN A 167 -11.46 2.57 22.81
C ASN A 167 -10.75 1.30 22.32
N ARG A 168 -9.84 0.79 23.15
CA ARG A 168 -9.04 -0.39 22.83
C ARG A 168 -9.83 -1.69 22.78
N SER A 169 -11.05 -1.73 23.31
CA SER A 169 -11.92 -2.90 23.17
C SER A 169 -12.43 -3.10 21.74
N LEU A 170 -12.38 -2.07 20.91
CA LEU A 170 -12.71 -2.12 19.50
C LEU A 170 -11.58 -2.69 18.63
N TRP A 171 -10.35 -2.73 19.15
CA TRP A 171 -9.22 -3.25 18.40
C TRP A 171 -9.37 -4.75 18.19
N TYR A 172 -8.70 -5.23 17.16
CA TYR A 172 -8.50 -6.65 16.94
C TYR A 172 -7.17 -7.11 17.54
N LYS A 173 -7.12 -8.37 17.93
CA LYS A 173 -5.87 -9.10 18.12
C LYS A 173 -5.77 -10.16 17.05
N VAL A 174 -4.57 -10.30 16.48
CA VAL A 174 -4.31 -11.15 15.32
C VAL A 174 -3.02 -11.91 15.51
N LYS A 175 -3.05 -13.21 15.28
CA LYS A 175 -1.87 -14.06 15.15
C LYS A 175 -1.83 -14.65 13.75
N VAL A 176 -0.70 -14.52 13.08
CA VAL A 176 -0.46 -15.12 11.78
C VAL A 176 0.62 -16.18 11.90
N THR A 177 0.38 -17.35 11.32
CA THR A 177 1.34 -18.44 11.21
C THR A 177 1.39 -18.97 9.78
N ARG A 178 2.45 -19.69 9.41
CA ARG A 178 2.49 -20.39 8.13
C ARG A 178 1.61 -21.63 8.19
N ASN A 179 0.96 -21.94 7.07
CA ASN A 179 0.20 -23.17 6.86
C ASN A 179 0.53 -23.73 5.46
N GLY A 180 1.49 -24.66 5.39
CA GLY A 180 2.06 -25.07 4.11
C GLY A 180 2.61 -23.88 3.34
N GLU A 181 2.19 -23.72 2.09
CA GLU A 181 2.55 -22.58 1.24
C GLU A 181 1.71 -21.31 1.52
N GLY A 182 0.75 -21.37 2.42
CA GLY A 182 -0.16 -20.27 2.74
C GLY A 182 -0.04 -19.83 4.20
N TYR A 183 -1.08 -19.16 4.67
CA TYR A 183 -1.15 -18.60 6.01
C TYR A 183 -2.36 -19.13 6.77
N ARG A 184 -2.22 -19.24 8.09
CA ARG A 184 -3.31 -19.39 9.04
C ARG A 184 -3.39 -18.13 9.90
N VAL A 185 -4.58 -17.54 9.94
CA VAL A 185 -4.86 -16.31 10.69
C VAL A 185 -5.84 -16.62 11.80
N GLU A 186 -5.42 -16.39 13.03
CA GLU A 186 -6.26 -16.41 14.21
C GLU A 186 -6.53 -14.98 14.63
N TYR A 187 -7.80 -14.56 14.74
CA TYR A 187 -8.15 -13.19 15.06
C TYR A 187 -9.47 -13.09 15.84
N GLY A 188 -9.67 -11.96 16.50
CA GLY A 188 -10.88 -11.64 17.23
C GLY A 188 -10.75 -10.25 17.86
N LYS A 189 -11.79 -9.81 18.57
CA LYS A 189 -11.65 -8.59 19.37
C LYS A 189 -10.68 -8.85 20.53
N VAL A 190 -10.07 -7.80 21.04
CA VAL A 190 -9.05 -7.92 22.10
C VAL A 190 -9.55 -8.71 23.31
N GLY A 191 -10.85 -8.60 23.65
CA GLY A 191 -11.46 -9.33 24.76
C GLY A 191 -11.80 -10.80 24.47
N ASP A 192 -11.72 -11.26 23.22
CA ASP A 192 -12.10 -12.62 22.85
C ASP A 192 -11.05 -13.63 23.34
N THR A 193 -11.48 -14.75 23.93
CA THR A 193 -10.58 -15.83 24.35
C THR A 193 -10.46 -16.93 23.29
N THR A 194 -11.43 -17.03 22.41
CA THR A 194 -11.46 -18.01 21.32
C THR A 194 -11.33 -17.27 19.98
N PRO A 195 -10.31 -17.58 19.16
CA PRO A 195 -10.15 -16.93 17.88
C PRO A 195 -11.14 -17.42 16.85
N LYS A 196 -11.51 -16.55 15.93
CA LYS A 196 -11.91 -16.95 14.58
C LYS A 196 -10.65 -17.37 13.80
N THR A 197 -10.79 -18.29 12.88
CA THR A 197 -9.66 -18.78 12.07
C THR A 197 -9.98 -18.70 10.59
N VAL A 198 -9.03 -18.18 9.81
CA VAL A 198 -9.10 -18.14 8.35
C VAL A 198 -7.81 -18.67 7.76
N GLU A 199 -7.93 -19.58 6.80
CA GLU A 199 -6.82 -20.08 5.99
C GLU A 199 -6.71 -19.28 4.72
N ILE A 200 -5.52 -18.73 4.44
CA ILE A 200 -5.23 -17.92 3.25
C ILE A 200 -4.26 -18.71 2.36
N ALA A 201 -4.74 -19.14 1.20
CA ALA A 201 -3.87 -19.70 0.17
C ALA A 201 -3.26 -18.54 -0.65
N LYS A 202 -1.98 -18.66 -1.01
CA LYS A 202 -1.36 -17.74 -1.95
C LYS A 202 -1.97 -17.92 -3.34
N ASN A 203 -2.27 -16.81 -4.00
CA ASN A 203 -2.78 -16.78 -5.36
C ASN A 203 -1.79 -16.01 -6.25
N PRO A 204 -1.04 -16.67 -7.15
CA PRO A 204 0.02 -16.03 -7.93
C PRO A 204 -0.46 -14.98 -8.93
N ILE A 205 -1.77 -14.86 -9.15
CA ILE A 205 -2.36 -13.80 -9.98
C ILE A 205 -2.28 -12.44 -9.28
N TYR A 206 -2.30 -12.44 -7.94
CA TYR A 206 -2.27 -11.23 -7.11
C TYR A 206 -0.92 -11.06 -6.41
N ASN A 207 -0.54 -9.83 -6.11
CA ASN A 207 0.56 -9.60 -5.18
C ASN A 207 0.14 -9.95 -3.74
N PHE A 208 -1.12 -9.67 -3.38
CA PHE A 208 -1.67 -9.91 -2.04
C PHE A 208 -3.11 -10.40 -2.10
N VAL A 209 -3.46 -11.32 -1.22
CA VAL A 209 -4.85 -11.68 -0.90
C VAL A 209 -5.26 -10.90 0.34
N GLY A 210 -6.41 -10.22 0.28
CA GLY A 210 -6.95 -9.43 1.39
C GLY A 210 -7.76 -10.25 2.38
N LEU A 211 -7.80 -9.77 3.64
CA LEU A 211 -8.69 -10.25 4.69
C LEU A 211 -9.37 -9.07 5.36
N SER A 212 -10.70 -9.12 5.42
CA SER A 212 -11.50 -8.24 6.27
C SER A 212 -11.60 -8.85 7.67
N LEU A 213 -11.15 -8.14 8.69
CA LEU A 213 -11.30 -8.58 10.09
C LEU A 213 -12.74 -8.37 10.60
N GLU A 214 -13.51 -7.51 9.95
CA GLU A 214 -14.92 -7.25 10.26
C GLU A 214 -15.80 -8.42 9.81
N SER A 215 -15.73 -8.79 8.54
CA SER A 215 -16.55 -9.88 7.98
C SER A 215 -15.90 -11.26 8.15
N GLY A 216 -14.58 -11.33 8.22
CA GLY A 216 -13.81 -12.58 8.18
C GLY A 216 -13.64 -13.15 6.79
N GLU A 217 -13.98 -12.38 5.77
CA GLU A 217 -13.92 -12.83 4.38
C GLU A 217 -12.60 -12.48 3.73
N LYS A 218 -12.15 -13.36 2.83
CA LYS A 218 -11.08 -13.07 1.90
C LYS A 218 -11.62 -12.20 0.78
N VAL A 219 -10.90 -11.15 0.46
CA VAL A 219 -11.31 -10.15 -0.53
C VAL A 219 -10.12 -9.76 -1.41
N ASP A 220 -10.40 -9.08 -2.51
CA ASP A 220 -9.34 -8.47 -3.31
C ASP A 220 -8.75 -7.28 -2.56
N ALA A 221 -7.47 -7.39 -2.17
CA ALA A 221 -6.73 -6.28 -1.57
C ALA A 221 -6.27 -5.28 -2.61
N GLN A 222 -5.99 -5.77 -3.82
CA GLN A 222 -5.48 -5.02 -4.96
C GLN A 222 -6.05 -5.61 -6.25
N ALA A 223 -5.92 -4.88 -7.36
CA ALA A 223 -6.11 -5.46 -8.68
C ALA A 223 -5.09 -6.59 -8.94
N GLU A 224 -5.36 -7.46 -9.92
CA GLU A 224 -4.43 -8.52 -10.31
C GLU A 224 -3.02 -7.96 -10.54
N GLY A 225 -1.99 -8.60 -9.99
CA GLY A 225 -0.65 -8.04 -9.85
C GLY A 225 0.04 -7.57 -11.13
N LYS A 226 -0.38 -8.05 -12.30
CA LYS A 226 0.15 -7.63 -13.62
C LYS A 226 -0.78 -6.69 -14.40
N LYS A 227 -1.90 -6.26 -13.79
CA LYS A 227 -2.94 -5.47 -14.46
C LYS A 227 -3.07 -4.05 -13.89
N TRP A 228 -2.00 -3.54 -13.30
CA TRP A 228 -1.96 -2.15 -12.85
C TRP A 228 -0.52 -1.67 -12.70
N ASP A 229 -0.31 -0.38 -12.91
CA ASP A 229 0.98 0.28 -12.80
C ASP A 229 1.04 1.21 -11.59
N ILE A 230 -0.01 1.99 -11.37
CA ILE A 230 -0.11 2.92 -10.25
C ILE A 230 -1.46 2.79 -9.54
N MET A 231 -1.46 3.13 -8.25
CA MET A 231 -2.67 3.26 -7.45
C MET A 231 -2.78 4.69 -6.93
N TRP A 232 -3.96 5.28 -7.06
CA TRP A 232 -4.30 6.54 -6.40
C TRP A 232 -5.28 6.25 -5.24
N ALA A 233 -4.95 6.74 -4.05
CA ALA A 233 -5.76 6.50 -2.86
C ALA A 233 -5.46 7.49 -1.72
N TYR A 234 -6.28 7.43 -0.66
CA TYR A 234 -5.86 7.82 0.68
C TYR A 234 -4.88 6.76 1.19
N ALA A 235 -3.69 7.14 1.63
CA ALA A 235 -2.68 6.19 2.09
C ALA A 235 -1.62 6.85 3.00
N ALA A 236 -0.76 6.04 3.61
CA ALA A 236 0.42 6.53 4.30
C ALA A 236 1.43 7.10 3.30
N ALA A 237 2.00 8.25 3.63
CA ALA A 237 3.04 8.91 2.84
C ALA A 237 3.97 9.72 3.75
N VAL A 238 5.16 10.00 3.26
CA VAL A 238 6.07 10.95 3.92
C VAL A 238 5.68 12.37 3.51
N SER A 239 5.39 13.20 4.49
CA SER A 239 5.12 14.63 4.32
C SER A 239 6.24 15.45 4.92
N GLN A 240 6.68 16.51 4.22
CA GLN A 240 7.69 17.44 4.73
C GLN A 240 7.01 18.49 5.60
N MET A 241 7.41 18.54 6.86
CA MET A 241 6.95 19.53 7.83
C MET A 241 8.11 20.47 8.21
N ALA A 242 7.82 21.59 8.86
CA ALA A 242 8.86 22.49 9.35
C ALA A 242 9.81 21.84 10.36
N SER A 243 9.34 20.81 11.08
CA SER A 243 10.12 20.00 12.02
C SER A 243 10.90 18.85 11.36
N GLY A 244 10.76 18.68 10.04
CA GLY A 244 11.37 17.56 9.30
C GLY A 244 10.32 16.63 8.67
N PRO A 245 10.77 15.53 8.04
CA PRO A 245 9.86 14.57 7.42
C PRO A 245 9.04 13.82 8.50
N VAL A 246 7.75 13.71 8.26
CA VAL A 246 6.83 12.91 9.09
C VAL A 246 6.03 11.95 8.22
N THR A 247 5.80 10.75 8.70
CA THR A 247 4.88 9.83 8.05
C THR A 247 3.46 10.13 8.51
N ALA A 248 2.56 10.31 7.57
CA ALA A 248 1.17 10.63 7.83
C ALA A 248 0.25 9.95 6.81
N PHE A 249 -1.00 9.70 7.21
CA PHE A 249 -2.04 9.31 6.27
C PHE A 249 -2.50 10.55 5.50
N SER A 250 -2.35 10.50 4.20
CA SER A 250 -2.64 11.62 3.29
C SER A 250 -3.66 11.23 2.23
N GLN A 251 -4.39 12.24 1.77
CA GLN A 251 -5.21 12.14 0.57
C GLN A 251 -4.33 12.23 -0.68
N ASP A 252 -4.85 11.70 -1.79
CA ASP A 252 -4.24 11.85 -3.13
C ASP A 252 -2.79 11.33 -3.19
N VAL A 253 -2.53 10.20 -2.55
CA VAL A 253 -1.24 9.50 -2.66
C VAL A 253 -1.26 8.64 -3.92
N VAL A 254 -0.20 8.77 -4.73
CA VAL A 254 0.03 7.90 -5.88
C VAL A 254 1.18 6.96 -5.57
N THR A 255 0.92 5.67 -5.62
CA THR A 255 1.94 4.64 -5.42
C THR A 255 2.10 3.79 -6.67
N SER A 256 3.33 3.32 -6.91
CA SER A 256 3.66 2.41 -8.01
C SER A 256 3.51 0.95 -7.58
N ASN A 257 3.20 0.08 -8.52
CA ASN A 257 3.18 -1.37 -8.32
C ASN A 257 4.59 -1.97 -8.25
N SER A 258 5.39 -1.51 -7.30
CA SER A 258 6.80 -1.94 -7.16
C SER A 258 6.94 -3.44 -6.89
N VAL A 259 6.00 -4.04 -6.14
CA VAL A 259 5.94 -5.48 -5.89
C VAL A 259 5.63 -6.26 -7.17
N GLY A 260 4.77 -5.72 -8.04
CA GLY A 260 4.47 -6.28 -9.36
C GLY A 260 5.55 -6.06 -10.40
N GLY A 261 6.64 -5.34 -10.06
CA GLY A 261 7.79 -5.10 -10.93
C GLY A 261 7.77 -3.77 -11.68
N VAL A 262 6.88 -2.84 -11.32
CA VAL A 262 6.87 -1.49 -11.90
C VAL A 262 7.98 -0.65 -11.26
N GLU A 263 8.78 -0.02 -12.10
CA GLU A 263 9.79 0.96 -11.71
C GLU A 263 9.34 2.36 -12.13
N THR A 264 9.64 3.35 -11.33
CA THR A 264 9.19 4.72 -11.54
C THR A 264 10.36 5.69 -11.43
N ALA A 265 10.36 6.73 -12.26
CA ALA A 265 11.36 7.79 -12.20
C ALA A 265 10.68 9.16 -12.19
N VAL A 266 11.33 10.13 -11.56
CA VAL A 266 10.99 11.55 -11.66
C VAL A 266 12.03 12.23 -12.54
N VAL A 267 11.56 12.86 -13.60
CA VAL A 267 12.40 13.69 -14.47
C VAL A 267 12.02 15.15 -14.26
N MET A 268 12.96 15.94 -13.77
CA MET A 268 12.74 17.39 -13.62
C MET A 268 12.77 18.04 -14.99
N VAL A 269 11.77 18.84 -15.29
CA VAL A 269 11.72 19.62 -16.52
C VAL A 269 12.70 20.78 -16.45
N ASP A 270 13.32 21.11 -17.58
CA ASP A 270 14.23 22.21 -17.79
C ASP A 270 13.88 22.94 -19.11
N GLU A 271 14.69 23.93 -19.51
CA GLU A 271 14.46 24.69 -20.77
C GLU A 271 14.55 23.79 -22.03
N GLN A 272 15.31 22.69 -21.98
CA GLN A 272 15.52 21.76 -23.07
C GLN A 272 14.51 20.59 -23.05
N THR A 273 14.04 20.23 -21.85
CA THR A 273 13.16 19.08 -21.63
C THR A 273 11.91 19.53 -20.92
N THR A 274 10.85 19.71 -21.70
CA THR A 274 9.54 20.04 -21.19
C THR A 274 8.64 18.79 -21.22
N TYR A 275 7.51 18.84 -20.54
CA TYR A 275 6.51 17.77 -20.62
C TYR A 275 6.14 17.40 -22.06
N ASP A 276 5.97 18.42 -22.93
CA ASP A 276 5.47 18.23 -24.27
C ASP A 276 6.54 17.70 -25.25
N ASN A 277 7.82 17.97 -24.97
CA ASN A 277 8.91 17.53 -25.84
C ASN A 277 9.70 16.32 -25.31
N PHE A 278 9.32 15.78 -24.12
CA PHE A 278 9.95 14.58 -23.57
C PHE A 278 9.74 13.36 -24.45
N LYS A 279 10.81 12.68 -24.80
CA LYS A 279 10.83 11.55 -25.76
C LYS A 279 11.34 10.28 -25.07
N VAL A 280 11.05 9.15 -25.68
CA VAL A 280 11.56 7.84 -25.26
C VAL A 280 13.10 7.84 -25.15
N THR A 281 13.78 8.55 -26.04
CA THR A 281 15.24 8.70 -26.01
C THR A 281 15.76 9.44 -24.77
N ASP A 282 14.94 10.28 -24.15
CA ASP A 282 15.30 11.02 -22.94
C ASP A 282 15.29 10.13 -21.70
N ILE A 283 14.56 9.01 -21.74
CA ILE A 283 14.47 8.04 -20.63
C ILE A 283 15.87 7.55 -20.25
N THR A 284 16.67 7.13 -21.23
CA THR A 284 18.00 6.55 -20.97
C THR A 284 18.99 7.53 -20.34
N SER A 285 18.85 8.82 -20.66
CA SER A 285 19.79 9.85 -20.21
C SER A 285 19.34 10.66 -19.01
N LYS A 286 18.03 10.66 -18.69
CA LYS A 286 17.41 11.58 -17.73
C LYS A 286 16.58 10.89 -16.64
N ALA A 287 16.16 9.64 -16.84
CA ALA A 287 15.36 8.90 -15.89
C ALA A 287 16.24 7.97 -15.04
N ASP A 288 16.17 8.12 -13.73
CA ASP A 288 16.72 7.18 -12.76
C ASP A 288 15.54 6.38 -12.17
N PHE A 289 15.40 5.14 -12.63
CA PHE A 289 14.27 4.31 -12.24
C PHE A 289 14.49 3.66 -10.89
N GLU A 290 13.51 3.82 -10.01
CA GLU A 290 13.49 3.22 -8.69
C GLU A 290 12.33 2.23 -8.55
N LYS A 291 12.62 1.07 -7.96
CA LYS A 291 11.63 0.07 -7.60
C LYS A 291 11.05 0.37 -6.21
N LYS A 292 10.48 1.57 -6.06
CA LYS A 292 9.83 2.04 -4.83
C LYS A 292 8.40 2.42 -5.09
N ALA A 293 7.52 2.14 -4.13
CA ALA A 293 6.10 2.44 -4.26
C ALA A 293 5.80 3.95 -4.28
N ASN A 294 6.56 4.76 -3.53
CA ASN A 294 6.23 6.15 -3.24
C ASN A 294 7.02 7.20 -4.06
N VAL A 295 7.66 6.82 -5.16
CA VAL A 295 8.42 7.78 -6.00
C VAL A 295 7.56 8.96 -6.43
N ILE A 296 6.30 8.75 -6.77
CA ILE A 296 5.32 9.80 -7.06
C ILE A 296 4.77 10.39 -5.75
N GLY A 297 4.28 9.53 -4.86
CA GLY A 297 3.81 9.89 -3.52
C GLY A 297 2.77 11.00 -3.53
N THR A 298 3.07 12.10 -2.84
CA THR A 298 2.25 13.31 -2.76
C THR A 298 2.91 14.52 -3.44
N THR A 299 4.08 14.36 -4.05
CA THR A 299 4.88 15.47 -4.59
C THR A 299 4.30 16.11 -5.84
N TRP A 300 3.38 15.43 -6.51
CA TRP A 300 2.68 15.89 -7.72
C TRP A 300 1.68 17.02 -7.47
N ARG A 301 1.39 17.35 -6.20
CA ARG A 301 0.44 18.39 -5.81
C ARG A 301 0.98 19.27 -4.67
N THR A 302 0.40 20.46 -4.54
CA THR A 302 0.58 21.31 -3.36
C THR A 302 -0.67 21.20 -2.48
N PRO A 303 -0.57 20.60 -1.27
CA PRO A 303 -1.74 20.46 -0.40
C PRO A 303 -2.22 21.82 0.11
N ALA A 304 -3.54 21.93 0.35
CA ALA A 304 -4.11 23.03 1.09
C ALA A 304 -3.64 22.96 2.55
N MET A 305 -2.94 23.99 2.99
CA MET A 305 -2.60 24.14 4.41
C MET A 305 -3.45 25.27 5.02
N PRO A 306 -3.85 25.19 6.30
CA PRO A 306 -4.54 26.29 6.96
C PRO A 306 -3.74 27.58 6.80
N GLY A 307 -4.36 28.63 6.22
CA GLY A 307 -3.74 29.93 5.98
C GLY A 307 -2.93 30.06 4.67
N VAL A 308 -2.85 29.00 3.84
CA VAL A 308 -2.21 29.05 2.51
C VAL A 308 -3.29 29.11 1.43
N THR A 309 -3.28 30.20 0.65
CA THR A 309 -4.30 30.45 -0.39
C THR A 309 -4.05 29.72 -1.71
N ASN A 310 -2.91 29.08 -1.89
CA ASN A 310 -2.47 28.47 -3.16
C ASN A 310 -2.45 26.94 -3.09
N ALA A 311 -3.54 26.33 -2.61
CA ALA A 311 -3.71 24.90 -2.75
C ALA A 311 -4.06 24.54 -4.19
N GLY A 312 -3.35 23.59 -4.78
CA GLY A 312 -3.63 23.16 -6.14
C GLY A 312 -2.66 22.10 -6.65
N VAL A 313 -2.95 21.63 -7.84
CA VAL A 313 -2.01 20.80 -8.61
C VAL A 313 -0.89 21.71 -9.09
N LYS A 314 0.37 21.28 -8.98
CA LYS A 314 1.49 21.97 -9.62
C LYS A 314 1.29 21.88 -11.12
N THR A 315 1.10 23.02 -11.78
CA THR A 315 0.83 23.10 -13.22
C THR A 315 2.01 23.57 -14.04
N ASP A 316 3.18 23.68 -13.43
CA ASP A 316 4.40 24.18 -14.09
C ASP A 316 5.04 23.16 -15.00
#